data_49915946bbe86209d12d4446fb3f0e90
#
_entry.id   49915946bbe86209d12d4446fb3f0e90
#
_cell.length_a   1.000
_cell.length_b   1.000
_cell.length_c   1.000
_cell.angle_alpha   90.00
_cell.angle_beta   90.00
_cell.angle_gamma   90.00
#
_symmetry.space_group_name_H-M   'P 1'
#
loop_
_entity.id
_entity.type
_entity.pdbx_description
1 polymer ?
#
loop_
_entity_poly.entity_id
_entity_poly.type
_entity_poly.pdbx_seq_one_letter_code
_entity_poly.pdbx_strand_id
1 'polypeptide(L)' 'MTTPINWNREARRLLKGELARREIGYKALSRALERFGIDEDPKVLSTKINRGTFSFAFFLQCMRALDIDTVRVRDE' A
#
# COMPACT_ATOMS: atom_id res chain seq x y z
N MET A 1 7.43 -9.06 29.13
CA MET A 1 7.31 -10.00 28.02
C MET A 1 6.87 -9.29 26.77
N THR A 2 7.52 -9.54 25.65
CA THR A 2 7.23 -8.81 24.41
C THR A 2 6.21 -9.55 23.56
N THR A 3 5.18 -8.85 23.12
CA THR A 3 4.19 -9.41 22.19
C THR A 3 4.82 -9.54 20.82
N PRO A 4 4.68 -10.70 20.16
CA PRO A 4 5.21 -10.84 18.80
C PRO A 4 4.57 -9.85 17.86
N ILE A 5 5.38 -9.28 16.97
CA ILE A 5 4.88 -8.34 15.96
C ILE A 5 4.27 -9.13 14.81
N ASN A 6 3.08 -8.72 14.42
CA ASN A 6 2.45 -9.25 13.22
C ASN A 6 2.92 -8.40 12.03
N TRP A 7 3.88 -8.91 11.29
CA TRP A 7 4.51 -8.15 10.21
C TRP A 7 3.56 -7.88 9.05
N ASN A 8 2.63 -8.76 8.79
CA ASN A 8 1.62 -8.50 7.75
C ASN A 8 0.73 -7.33 8.14
N ARG A 9 0.40 -7.25 9.41
CA ARG A 9 -0.39 -6.13 9.93
C ARG A 9 0.39 -4.83 9.81
N GLU A 10 1.72 -4.86 10.09
CA GLU A 10 2.57 -3.69 9.95
C GLU A 10 2.66 -3.24 8.50
N ALA A 11 2.81 -4.17 7.56
CA ALA A 11 2.85 -3.85 6.13
C ALA A 11 1.55 -3.18 5.69
N ARG A 12 0.41 -3.76 6.12
CA ARG A 12 -0.90 -3.20 5.82
C ARG A 12 -1.03 -1.78 6.38
N ARG A 13 -0.64 -1.60 7.64
CA ARG A 13 -0.71 -0.30 8.31
C ARG A 13 0.10 0.75 7.56
N LEU A 14 1.30 0.39 7.14
CA LEU A 14 2.18 1.31 6.43
C LEU A 14 1.55 1.78 5.12
N LEU A 15 1.11 0.85 4.29
CA LEU A 15 0.56 1.20 2.98
C LEU A 15 -0.76 1.93 3.10
N LYS A 16 -1.66 1.44 3.95
CA LYS A 16 -2.95 2.11 4.15
C LYS A 16 -2.77 3.50 4.75
N GLY A 17 -1.76 3.66 5.62
CA GLY A 17 -1.45 4.97 6.18
C GLY A 17 -1.03 5.99 5.12
N GLU A 18 -0.22 5.55 4.16
CA GLU A 18 0.19 6.42 3.06
C GLU A 18 -1.00 6.84 2.20
N LEU A 19 -1.87 5.89 1.92
CA LEU A 19 -3.08 6.18 1.14
C LEU A 19 -4.00 7.14 1.90
N ALA A 20 -4.20 6.90 3.19
CA ALA A 20 -5.10 7.71 4.02
C ALA A 20 -4.61 9.16 4.14
N ARG A 21 -3.32 9.35 4.36
CA ARG A 21 -2.75 10.70 4.50
C ARG A 21 -2.95 11.52 3.24
N ARG A 22 -3.02 10.87 2.09
CA ARG A 22 -3.19 11.54 0.78
C ARG A 22 -4.62 11.48 0.28
N GLU A 23 -5.53 10.94 1.10
CA GLU A 23 -6.94 10.78 0.75
C GLU A 23 -7.12 10.03 -0.58
N ILE A 24 -6.34 8.98 -0.75
CA ILE A 24 -6.39 8.14 -1.94
C ILE A 24 -7.15 6.85 -1.65
N GLY A 25 -8.27 6.67 -2.33
CA GLY A 25 -9.03 5.42 -2.24
C GLY A 25 -8.53 4.41 -3.26
N TYR A 26 -9.13 3.22 -3.23
CA TYR A 26 -8.68 2.14 -4.12
C TYR A 26 -8.96 2.43 -5.60
N LYS A 27 -10.00 3.18 -5.91
CA LYS A 27 -10.27 3.57 -7.31
C LYS A 27 -9.17 4.49 -7.84
N ALA A 28 -8.77 5.47 -7.02
CA ALA A 28 -7.73 6.40 -7.42
C ALA A 28 -6.40 5.68 -7.56
N LEU A 29 -6.11 4.74 -6.64
CA LEU A 29 -4.90 3.94 -6.73
C LEU A 29 -4.89 3.08 -8.00
N SER A 30 -6.04 2.46 -8.32
CA SER A 30 -6.17 1.67 -9.53
C SER A 30 -5.85 2.49 -10.78
N ARG A 31 -6.37 3.71 -10.85
CA ARG A 31 -6.10 4.61 -11.96
C ARG A 31 -4.64 5.02 -12.05
N ALA A 32 -4.02 5.27 -10.89
CA ALA A 32 -2.61 5.64 -10.86
C ALA A 32 -1.73 4.50 -11.36
N LEU A 33 -2.03 3.26 -10.93
CA LEU A 33 -1.30 2.09 -11.38
C LEU A 33 -1.46 1.87 -12.89
N GLU A 34 -2.65 2.15 -13.40
CA GLU A 34 -2.95 1.97 -14.82
C GLU A 34 -2.01 2.80 -15.72
N ARG A 35 -1.62 3.98 -15.26
CA ARG A 35 -0.69 4.83 -15.98
C ARG A 35 0.69 4.20 -16.14
N PHE A 36 0.99 3.23 -15.30
CA PHE A 36 2.26 2.49 -15.36
C PHE A 36 2.07 1.10 -15.98
N GLY A 37 0.92 0.89 -16.63
CA GLY A 37 0.65 -0.37 -17.30
C GLY A 37 0.27 -1.51 -16.36
N ILE A 38 -0.11 -1.17 -15.12
CA ILE A 38 -0.49 -2.17 -14.13
C ILE A 38 -2.01 -2.18 -14.01
N ASP A 39 -2.63 -3.27 -14.46
CA ASP A 39 -4.08 -3.41 -14.47
C ASP A 39 -4.53 -4.15 -13.23
N GLU A 40 -5.09 -3.43 -12.26
CA GLU A 40 -5.59 -4.01 -11.01
C GLU A 40 -6.95 -3.43 -10.70
N ASP A 41 -7.93 -4.32 -10.49
CA ASP A 41 -9.26 -3.93 -10.08
C ASP A 41 -9.24 -3.37 -8.66
N PRO A 42 -10.01 -2.29 -8.35
CA PRO A 42 -10.03 -1.73 -7.00
C PRO A 42 -10.37 -2.73 -5.90
N LYS A 43 -11.25 -3.70 -6.18
CA LYS A 43 -11.61 -4.73 -5.21
C LYS A 43 -10.43 -5.67 -4.95
N VAL A 44 -9.70 -6.00 -5.99
CA VAL A 44 -8.49 -6.84 -5.87
C VAL A 44 -7.44 -6.09 -5.06
N LEU A 45 -7.28 -4.78 -5.32
CA LEU A 45 -6.35 -3.95 -4.56
C LEU A 45 -6.71 -3.95 -3.08
N SER A 46 -7.99 -3.76 -2.78
CA SER A 46 -8.46 -3.74 -1.39
C SER A 46 -8.11 -5.04 -0.69
N THR A 47 -8.41 -6.17 -1.32
CA THR A 47 -8.12 -7.49 -0.74
C THR A 47 -6.61 -7.68 -0.53
N LYS A 48 -5.83 -7.36 -1.56
CA LYS A 48 -4.38 -7.54 -1.53
C LYS A 48 -3.75 -6.70 -0.40
N ILE A 49 -4.14 -5.44 -0.33
CA ILE A 49 -3.58 -4.52 0.67
C ILE A 49 -4.02 -4.90 2.07
N ASN A 50 -5.29 -5.27 2.25
CA ASN A 50 -5.80 -5.61 3.58
C ASN A 50 -5.23 -6.92 4.12
N ARG A 51 -4.74 -7.81 3.26
CA ARG A 51 -4.07 -9.02 3.74
C ARG A 51 -2.68 -8.72 4.28
N GLY A 52 -2.05 -7.66 3.77
CA GLY A 52 -0.70 -7.31 4.19
C GLY A 52 0.38 -8.28 3.72
N THR A 53 0.03 -9.16 2.78
CA THR A 53 0.97 -10.16 2.24
C THR A 53 1.47 -9.81 0.85
N PHE A 54 1.21 -8.58 0.40
CA PHE A 54 1.66 -8.13 -0.91
C PHE A 54 3.19 -8.10 -0.98
N SER A 55 3.71 -8.23 -2.20
CA SER A 55 5.16 -8.23 -2.39
C SER A 55 5.73 -6.82 -2.22
N PHE A 56 7.03 -6.77 -1.96
CA PHE A 56 7.71 -5.49 -1.92
C PHE A 56 7.65 -4.81 -3.29
N ALA A 57 7.70 -5.61 -4.37
CA ALA A 57 7.57 -5.09 -5.72
C ALA A 57 6.23 -4.36 -5.90
N PHE A 58 5.15 -4.94 -5.41
CA PHE A 58 3.85 -4.30 -5.47
C PHE A 58 3.86 -2.98 -4.70
N PHE A 59 4.47 -2.98 -3.52
CA PHE A 59 4.59 -1.76 -2.72
C PHE A 59 5.33 -0.66 -3.49
N LEU A 60 6.42 -1.02 -4.15
CA LEU A 60 7.18 -0.06 -4.95
C LEU A 60 6.35 0.47 -6.12
N GLN A 61 5.56 -0.38 -6.75
CA GLN A 61 4.67 0.04 -7.82
C GLN A 61 3.68 1.10 -7.33
N CYS A 62 3.10 0.87 -6.15
CA CYS A 62 2.17 1.83 -5.56
C CYS A 62 2.86 3.15 -5.25
N MET A 63 4.04 3.09 -4.66
CA MET A 63 4.79 4.31 -4.31
C MET A 63 5.14 5.10 -5.56
N ARG A 64 5.61 4.41 -6.60
CA ARG A 64 5.96 5.08 -7.85
C ARG A 64 4.73 5.68 -8.51
N ALA A 65 3.62 4.94 -8.52
CA ALA A 65 2.37 5.42 -9.15
C ALA A 65 1.81 6.67 -8.47
N LEU A 66 2.01 6.78 -7.15
CA LEU A 66 1.51 7.90 -6.37
C LEU A 66 2.54 9.00 -6.18
N ASP A 67 3.70 8.85 -6.81
CA ASP A 67 4.80 9.82 -6.71
C ASP A 67 5.25 10.01 -5.26
N ILE A 68 5.34 8.90 -4.54
CA ILE A 68 5.83 8.90 -3.17
C ILE A 68 7.25 8.37 -3.18
N ASP A 69 8.20 9.20 -2.79
CA ASP A 69 9.61 8.80 -2.79
C ASP A 69 10.18 8.56 -1.40
N THR A 70 9.42 8.87 -0.36
CA THR A 70 9.89 8.70 1.02
C THR A 70 8.75 8.13 1.86
N VAL A 71 9.04 7.07 2.59
CA VAL A 71 8.06 6.42 3.45
C VAL A 71 8.63 6.26 4.85
N ARG A 72 7.82 6.60 5.83
CA ARG A 72 8.20 6.42 7.22
C ARG A 72 7.79 5.01 7.66
N VAL A 73 8.77 4.18 7.96
CA VAL A 73 8.51 2.80 8.37
C VAL A 73 7.92 2.73 9.77
N ARG A 74 8.34 3.65 10.66
CA ARG A 74 7.83 3.74 12.03
C ARG A 74 7.30 5.13 12.28
N ASP A 75 6.28 5.18 13.15
CA ASP A 75 5.62 6.46 13.45
C ASP A 75 6.37 7.34 14.44
N GLU A 76 7.34 6.80 15.14
CA GLU A 76 8.11 7.58 16.11
C GLU A 76 9.51 7.86 15.64
#